data_19e60ca753c275414d513d405127a2cd
#
_entry.id   19e60ca753c275414d513d405127a2cd
#
_cell.length_a   1.000
_cell.length_b   1.000
_cell.length_c   1.000
_cell.angle_alpha   90.00
_cell.angle_beta   90.00
_cell.angle_gamma   90.00
#
_symmetry.space_group_name_H-M   'P 1'
#
loop_
_entity.id
_entity.type
_entity.pdbx_description
1 polymer ?
#
loop_
_entity_poly.entity_id
_entity_poly.type
_entity_poly.pdbx_seq_one_letter_code
_entity_poly.pdbx_strand_id
1 'polypeptide(L)'
;MDKEVLTLVNMLNDKYVHVYKDEHNNIIVDGTIIIFDKEYDEFPVKIHKVNGSINWYGHISSDPCGSLKSLKNFPDIVTGNVYIFNNPKLTSLDGCPKEIYGSLICDHCNISDISGIASKINNNFIASNNPISDISALENITVGGNIELIDTPWANAHKNDIKNASIIAEKNIQETIFD
;
A
#
# COMPACT_ATOMS: atom_id res chain seq x y z
N MET A 1 29.48 3.56 7.68
CA MET A 1 28.10 3.13 7.35
C MET A 1 27.81 3.53 5.92
N ASP A 2 27.17 2.67 5.15
CA ASP A 2 26.79 2.95 3.76
C ASP A 2 25.89 4.20 3.67
N LYS A 3 26.06 5.03 2.63
CA LYS A 3 25.36 6.32 2.52
C LYS A 3 23.85 6.15 2.41
N GLU A 4 23.39 5.15 1.65
CA GLU A 4 21.95 4.88 1.46
C GLU A 4 21.31 4.38 2.76
N VAL A 5 22.01 3.45 3.47
CA VAL A 5 21.59 2.97 4.79
C VAL A 5 21.49 4.13 5.77
N LEU A 6 22.51 5.01 5.81
CA LEU A 6 22.49 6.18 6.68
C LEU A 6 21.33 7.13 6.37
N THR A 7 21.05 7.35 5.08
CA THR A 7 19.93 8.20 4.65
C THR A 7 18.61 7.66 5.17
N LEU A 8 18.38 6.34 5.05
CA LEU A 8 17.14 5.72 5.51
C LEU A 8 17.06 5.69 7.05
N VAL A 9 18.14 5.37 7.74
CA VAL A 9 18.21 5.43 9.21
C VAL A 9 17.85 6.81 9.73
N ASN A 10 18.40 7.87 9.11
CA ASN A 10 18.09 9.25 9.52
C ASN A 10 16.62 9.62 9.26
N MET A 11 16.03 9.15 8.14
CA MET A 11 14.62 9.34 7.85
C MET A 11 13.74 8.65 8.89
N LEU A 12 14.00 7.37 9.17
CA LEU A 12 13.16 6.58 10.05
C LEU A 12 13.32 6.99 11.52
N ASN A 13 14.52 7.39 11.91
CA ASN A 13 14.88 7.88 13.25
C ASN A 13 14.25 7.07 14.41
N ASP A 14 14.17 5.74 14.23
CA ASP A 14 13.54 4.82 15.17
C ASP A 14 14.56 3.77 15.65
N LYS A 15 14.75 3.69 16.97
CA LYS A 15 15.69 2.75 17.61
C LYS A 15 15.30 1.28 17.52
N TYR A 16 14.05 1.01 17.18
CA TYR A 16 13.52 -0.35 17.02
C TYR A 16 13.54 -0.84 15.59
N VAL A 17 14.01 -0.01 14.67
CA VAL A 17 14.15 -0.34 13.26
C VAL A 17 15.63 -0.49 12.90
N HIS A 18 15.98 -1.65 12.37
CA HIS A 18 17.34 -1.94 11.93
C HIS A 18 17.42 -1.94 10.41
N VAL A 19 18.32 -1.13 9.86
CA VAL A 19 18.55 -1.01 8.42
C VAL A 19 19.94 -1.53 8.09
N TYR A 20 20.03 -2.47 7.16
CA TYR A 20 21.30 -3.06 6.73
C TYR A 20 21.24 -3.48 5.26
N LYS A 21 22.40 -3.84 4.70
CA LYS A 21 22.48 -4.49 3.38
C LYS A 21 22.77 -5.97 3.56
N ASP A 22 22.07 -6.79 2.79
CA ASP A 22 22.31 -8.23 2.71
C ASP A 22 23.56 -8.55 1.86
N GLU A 23 23.85 -9.83 1.67
CA GLU A 23 25.00 -10.32 0.88
C GLU A 23 24.92 -9.94 -0.62
N HIS A 24 23.74 -9.58 -1.10
CA HIS A 24 23.48 -9.12 -2.47
C HIS A 24 23.42 -7.59 -2.58
N ASN A 25 23.82 -6.87 -1.53
CA ASN A 25 23.80 -5.40 -1.45
C ASN A 25 22.38 -4.79 -1.49
N ASN A 26 21.33 -5.58 -1.18
CA ASN A 26 19.97 -5.10 -1.06
C ASN A 26 19.73 -4.46 0.32
N ILE A 27 18.98 -3.36 0.37
CA ILE A 27 18.59 -2.74 1.63
C ILE A 27 17.42 -3.53 2.23
N ILE A 28 17.67 -4.02 3.46
CA ILE A 28 16.69 -4.73 4.28
C ILE A 28 16.39 -3.87 5.50
N VAL A 29 15.13 -3.87 5.90
CA VAL A 29 14.65 -3.21 7.11
C VAL A 29 14.00 -4.24 8.03
N ASP A 30 14.54 -4.42 9.22
CA ASP A 30 13.96 -5.24 10.29
C ASP A 30 13.22 -4.32 11.26
N GLY A 31 11.91 -4.53 11.39
CA GLY A 31 11.01 -3.74 12.22
C GLY A 31 9.88 -3.09 11.43
N THR A 32 8.97 -2.46 12.15
CA THR A 32 7.85 -1.73 11.56
C THR A 32 8.23 -0.29 11.28
N ILE A 33 8.10 0.12 10.03
CA ILE A 33 8.30 1.52 9.63
C ILE A 33 7.02 2.29 9.96
N ILE A 34 7.16 3.41 10.69
CA ILE A 34 6.05 4.30 11.03
C ILE A 34 6.42 5.73 10.62
N ILE A 35 5.63 6.31 9.72
CA ILE A 35 5.82 7.68 9.23
C ILE A 35 4.53 8.45 9.46
N PHE A 36 4.63 9.52 10.24
CA PHE A 36 3.51 10.42 10.55
C PHE A 36 3.66 11.80 9.89
N ASP A 37 4.60 11.96 8.93
CA ASP A 37 5.14 13.27 8.67
C ASP A 37 4.81 13.85 7.28
N LYS A 38 4.98 15.19 7.28
CA LYS A 38 4.85 16.09 6.12
C LYS A 38 6.17 16.25 5.34
N GLU A 39 7.28 15.72 5.84
CA GLU A 39 8.62 15.98 5.28
C GLU A 39 8.95 15.11 4.08
N TYR A 40 8.41 13.88 4.04
CA TYR A 40 8.75 12.92 2.99
C TYR A 40 7.54 12.61 2.12
N ASP A 41 7.72 12.66 0.81
CA ASP A 41 6.70 12.36 -0.18
C ASP A 41 6.93 11.01 -0.90
N GLU A 42 8.08 10.38 -0.66
CA GLU A 42 8.47 9.03 -1.08
C GLU A 42 9.66 8.53 -0.23
N PHE A 43 10.01 7.25 -0.31
CA PHE A 43 11.28 6.78 0.26
C PHE A 43 12.48 7.32 -0.52
N PRO A 44 13.53 7.82 0.16
CA PRO A 44 14.69 8.45 -0.49
C PRO A 44 15.58 7.46 -1.23
N VAL A 45 15.48 6.16 -0.88
CA VAL A 45 16.28 5.08 -1.45
C VAL A 45 15.43 3.84 -1.62
N LYS A 46 15.74 3.01 -2.61
CA LYS A 46 15.04 1.74 -2.83
C LYS A 46 15.28 0.78 -1.68
N ILE A 47 14.21 0.32 -1.07
CA ILE A 47 14.21 -0.76 -0.10
C ILE A 47 13.90 -2.07 -0.85
N HIS A 48 14.58 -3.16 -0.53
CA HIS A 48 14.26 -4.46 -1.12
C HIS A 48 13.20 -5.19 -0.29
N LYS A 49 13.36 -5.21 1.03
CA LYS A 49 12.45 -5.95 1.92
C LYS A 49 12.27 -5.25 3.25
N VAL A 50 11.05 -5.31 3.78
CA VAL A 50 10.72 -4.94 5.16
C VAL A 50 10.23 -6.19 5.89
N ASN A 51 10.97 -6.61 6.93
CA ASN A 51 10.56 -7.65 7.87
C ASN A 51 9.73 -7.01 8.99
N GLY A 52 8.51 -6.62 8.66
CA GLY A 52 7.58 -5.89 9.51
C GLY A 52 6.50 -5.24 8.66
N SER A 53 5.83 -4.25 9.21
CA SER A 53 4.79 -3.47 8.53
C SER A 53 5.31 -2.09 8.09
N ILE A 54 4.59 -1.46 7.17
CA ILE A 54 4.78 -0.06 6.79
C ILE A 54 3.49 0.68 7.12
N ASN A 55 3.60 1.70 7.95
CA ASN A 55 2.51 2.57 8.37
C ASN A 55 2.84 4.01 7.95
N TRP A 56 2.21 4.49 6.90
CA TRP A 56 2.38 5.87 6.41
C TRP A 56 1.06 6.62 6.55
N TYR A 57 0.94 7.37 7.63
CA TYR A 57 -0.29 8.06 8.01
C TYR A 57 -0.24 9.53 7.63
N GLY A 58 -1.25 9.98 6.89
CA GLY A 58 -1.59 11.40 6.83
C GLY A 58 -2.31 11.83 8.11
N HIS A 59 -2.14 13.07 8.52
CA HIS A 59 -2.75 13.61 9.75
C HIS A 59 -4.28 13.75 9.61
N ILE A 60 -5.04 13.43 10.65
CA ILE A 60 -6.52 13.40 10.61
C ILE A 60 -7.15 14.75 10.91
N SER A 61 -6.39 15.72 11.45
CA SER A 61 -6.95 17.00 11.91
C SER A 61 -6.72 18.14 10.92
N SER A 62 -7.78 18.63 10.35
CA SER A 62 -8.04 19.98 9.82
C SER A 62 -7.22 20.52 8.64
N ASP A 63 -6.25 19.83 8.09
CA ASP A 63 -5.52 20.22 6.88
C ASP A 63 -5.13 18.97 6.07
N PRO A 64 -5.21 18.94 4.73
CA PRO A 64 -4.94 17.75 3.94
C PRO A 64 -3.48 17.34 4.10
N CYS A 65 -3.20 16.28 4.82
CA CYS A 65 -2.00 16.22 5.61
C CYS A 65 -1.08 15.06 5.34
N GLY A 66 -1.41 14.14 4.45
CA GLY A 66 -0.46 13.15 3.98
C GLY A 66 0.47 13.75 2.95
N SER A 67 1.76 13.56 3.15
CA SER A 67 2.79 14.02 2.21
C SER A 67 3.05 13.01 1.10
N LEU A 68 2.79 11.72 1.34
CA LEU A 68 3.08 10.66 0.37
C LEU A 68 2.38 10.91 -0.97
N LYS A 69 3.15 10.99 -2.02
CA LYS A 69 2.66 11.16 -3.39
C LYS A 69 3.06 10.03 -4.33
N SER A 70 4.03 9.19 -3.93
CA SER A 70 4.58 8.14 -4.78
C SER A 70 5.01 6.94 -3.94
N LEU A 71 4.76 5.73 -4.43
CA LEU A 71 5.29 4.49 -3.87
C LEU A 71 6.65 4.11 -4.46
N LYS A 72 7.29 5.02 -5.20
CA LYS A 72 8.66 4.83 -5.65
C LYS A 72 9.57 4.49 -4.49
N ASN A 73 10.47 3.57 -4.71
CA ASN A 73 11.40 3.06 -3.69
C ASN A 73 10.75 2.27 -2.54
N PHE A 74 9.43 2.05 -2.54
CA PHE A 74 8.83 1.08 -1.64
C PHE A 74 9.47 -0.30 -1.82
N PRO A 75 9.48 -1.14 -0.77
CA PRO A 75 10.10 -2.47 -0.84
C PRO A 75 9.41 -3.38 -1.86
N ASP A 76 10.15 -4.35 -2.39
CA ASP A 76 9.53 -5.39 -3.23
C ASP A 76 8.69 -6.36 -2.37
N ILE A 77 9.10 -6.58 -1.11
CA ILE A 77 8.46 -7.52 -0.18
C ILE A 77 8.22 -6.86 1.18
N VAL A 78 7.00 -7.01 1.71
CA VAL A 78 6.62 -6.61 3.07
C VAL A 78 6.04 -7.83 3.79
N THR A 79 6.65 -8.23 4.93
CA THR A 79 6.18 -9.41 5.68
C THR A 79 4.99 -9.13 6.59
N GLY A 80 4.69 -7.87 6.86
CA GLY A 80 3.51 -7.41 7.59
C GLY A 80 2.49 -6.72 6.69
N ASN A 81 1.79 -5.76 7.26
CA ASN A 81 0.80 -4.95 6.55
C ASN A 81 1.43 -3.70 5.92
N VAL A 82 0.78 -3.18 4.90
CA VAL A 82 1.03 -1.86 4.34
C VAL A 82 -0.20 -1.00 4.59
N TYR A 83 -0.07 -0.01 5.49
CA TYR A 83 -1.09 0.97 5.82
C TYR A 83 -0.70 2.32 5.24
N ILE A 84 -1.50 2.81 4.30
CA ILE A 84 -1.37 4.14 3.70
C ILE A 84 -2.71 4.82 3.88
N PHE A 85 -2.81 5.74 4.81
CA PHE A 85 -4.07 6.37 5.14
C PHE A 85 -3.99 7.89 5.02
N ASN A 86 -5.04 8.49 4.42
CA ASN A 86 -5.19 9.95 4.31
C ASN A 86 -3.99 10.65 3.62
N ASN A 87 -3.60 10.12 2.45
CA ASN A 87 -2.55 10.71 1.61
C ASN A 87 -3.14 11.21 0.28
N PRO A 88 -3.75 12.41 0.25
CA PRO A 88 -4.51 12.91 -0.91
C PRO A 88 -3.64 13.25 -2.13
N LYS A 89 -2.33 13.22 -2.01
CA LYS A 89 -1.39 13.39 -3.13
C LYS A 89 -1.05 12.08 -3.83
N LEU A 90 -1.38 10.93 -3.21
CA LEU A 90 -1.15 9.61 -3.81
C LEU A 90 -2.28 9.29 -4.79
N THR A 91 -1.96 9.20 -6.07
CA THR A 91 -2.94 9.01 -7.16
C THR A 91 -2.84 7.65 -7.85
N SER A 92 -1.78 6.89 -7.58
CA SER A 92 -1.50 5.59 -8.21
C SER A 92 -0.85 4.63 -7.21
N LEU A 93 -1.06 3.33 -7.44
CA LEU A 93 -0.32 2.26 -6.77
C LEU A 93 0.97 1.87 -7.51
N ASP A 94 1.42 2.64 -8.51
CA ASP A 94 2.71 2.38 -9.16
C ASP A 94 3.86 2.43 -8.15
N GLY A 95 4.68 1.37 -8.14
CA GLY A 95 5.73 1.17 -7.14
C GLY A 95 5.29 0.45 -5.87
N CYS A 96 4.04 -0.01 -5.78
CA CYS A 96 3.57 -0.87 -4.69
C CYS A 96 4.46 -2.12 -4.53
N PRO A 97 4.66 -2.62 -3.30
CA PRO A 97 5.33 -3.91 -3.10
C PRO A 97 4.73 -5.02 -3.96
N LYS A 98 5.56 -5.88 -4.51
CA LYS A 98 5.10 -7.02 -5.32
C LYS A 98 4.39 -8.06 -4.47
N GLU A 99 4.89 -8.30 -3.26
CA GLU A 99 4.34 -9.24 -2.30
C GLU A 99 4.12 -8.59 -0.94
N ILE A 100 2.90 -8.71 -0.41
CA ILE A 100 2.50 -8.26 0.92
C ILE A 100 1.94 -9.46 1.67
N TYR A 101 2.62 -9.89 2.73
CA TYR A 101 2.20 -11.04 3.53
C TYR A 101 1.08 -10.72 4.52
N GLY A 102 0.77 -9.46 4.71
CA GLY A 102 -0.40 -8.95 5.43
C GLY A 102 -1.45 -8.38 4.50
N SER A 103 -2.09 -7.30 4.92
CA SER A 103 -3.07 -6.51 4.18
C SER A 103 -2.42 -5.30 3.52
N LEU A 104 -2.98 -4.88 2.37
CA LEU A 104 -2.78 -3.56 1.79
C LEU A 104 -4.01 -2.71 2.10
N ILE A 105 -3.82 -1.63 2.84
CA ILE A 105 -4.88 -0.69 3.22
C ILE A 105 -4.44 0.71 2.81
N CYS A 106 -5.18 1.29 1.87
CA CYS A 106 -4.87 2.60 1.29
C CYS A 106 -6.11 3.48 1.16
N ASP A 107 -6.81 3.65 2.28
CA ASP A 107 -8.05 4.42 2.36
C ASP A 107 -7.82 5.93 2.37
N HIS A 108 -8.86 6.68 1.94
CA HIS A 108 -8.87 8.15 2.01
C HIS A 108 -7.62 8.78 1.36
N CYS A 109 -7.18 8.22 0.25
CA CYS A 109 -6.18 8.79 -0.64
C CYS A 109 -6.87 9.43 -1.86
N ASN A 110 -6.14 9.60 -2.95
CA ASN A 110 -6.71 10.06 -4.22
C ASN A 110 -6.35 9.10 -5.35
N ILE A 111 -6.32 7.79 -5.02
CA ILE A 111 -5.91 6.74 -5.95
C ILE A 111 -7.01 6.52 -6.98
N SER A 112 -6.68 6.76 -8.24
CA SER A 112 -7.54 6.45 -9.39
C SER A 112 -6.98 5.30 -10.24
N ASP A 113 -5.68 5.04 -10.13
CA ASP A 113 -4.98 3.99 -10.87
C ASP A 113 -4.41 2.93 -9.93
N ILE A 114 -4.89 1.71 -10.08
CA ILE A 114 -4.44 0.54 -9.32
C ILE A 114 -3.64 -0.46 -10.16
N SER A 115 -3.22 -0.10 -11.38
CA SER A 115 -2.49 -0.99 -12.30
C SER A 115 -1.15 -1.51 -11.70
N GLY A 116 -0.53 -0.71 -10.81
CA GLY A 116 0.69 -1.06 -10.10
C GLY A 116 0.50 -1.85 -8.80
N ILE A 117 -0.70 -2.35 -8.52
CA ILE A 117 -1.00 -3.10 -7.29
C ILE A 117 -0.11 -4.35 -7.12
N ALA A 118 0.10 -4.77 -5.88
CA ALA A 118 0.83 -5.99 -5.53
C ALA A 118 0.27 -7.22 -6.27
N SER A 119 1.15 -8.05 -6.83
CA SER A 119 0.73 -9.33 -7.45
C SER A 119 0.20 -10.33 -6.43
N LYS A 120 0.57 -10.17 -5.14
CA LYS A 120 0.14 -11.04 -4.06
C LYS A 120 -0.07 -10.26 -2.75
N ILE A 121 -1.28 -10.39 -2.20
CA ILE A 121 -1.67 -9.87 -0.89
C ILE A 121 -2.26 -11.05 -0.12
N ASN A 122 -1.63 -11.46 0.99
CA ASN A 122 -2.07 -12.67 1.71
C ASN A 122 -3.39 -12.45 2.48
N ASN A 123 -3.66 -11.22 2.91
CA ASN A 123 -4.89 -10.88 3.62
C ASN A 123 -5.76 -9.94 2.76
N ASN A 124 -6.20 -8.81 3.28
CA ASN A 124 -7.17 -7.93 2.65
C ASN A 124 -6.52 -6.87 1.75
N PHE A 125 -7.23 -6.50 0.69
CA PHE A 125 -7.02 -5.27 -0.05
C PHE A 125 -8.17 -4.31 0.26
N ILE A 126 -7.87 -3.18 0.90
CA ILE A 126 -8.85 -2.16 1.28
C ILE A 126 -8.42 -0.83 0.69
N ALA A 127 -9.24 -0.27 -0.19
CA ALA A 127 -8.98 0.99 -0.89
C ALA A 127 -10.24 1.86 -1.01
N SER A 128 -11.01 1.92 0.08
CA SER A 128 -12.24 2.70 0.17
C SER A 128 -11.95 4.21 0.12
N ASN A 129 -12.97 5.00 -0.25
CA ASN A 129 -12.85 6.46 -0.34
C ASN A 129 -11.71 6.93 -1.28
N ASN A 130 -11.60 6.27 -2.43
CA ASN A 130 -10.68 6.61 -3.51
C ASN A 130 -11.43 6.76 -4.84
N PRO A 131 -10.98 7.58 -5.80
CA PRO A 131 -11.63 7.75 -7.10
C PRO A 131 -11.37 6.58 -8.08
N ILE A 132 -11.37 5.33 -7.59
CA ILE A 132 -11.16 4.12 -8.40
C ILE A 132 -12.41 3.86 -9.23
N SER A 133 -12.26 3.83 -10.56
CA SER A 133 -13.33 3.52 -11.52
C SER A 133 -13.05 2.27 -12.35
N ASP A 134 -11.81 1.82 -12.42
CA ASP A 134 -11.37 0.61 -13.12
C ASP A 134 -10.68 -0.35 -12.15
N ILE A 135 -11.13 -1.59 -12.14
CA ILE A 135 -10.59 -2.66 -11.29
C ILE A 135 -9.97 -3.81 -12.08
N SER A 136 -9.79 -3.66 -13.39
CA SER A 136 -9.24 -4.72 -14.27
C SER A 136 -7.87 -5.24 -13.80
N ALA A 137 -7.10 -4.42 -13.09
CA ALA A 137 -5.83 -4.86 -12.51
C ALA A 137 -5.99 -6.00 -11.48
N LEU A 138 -7.17 -6.15 -10.87
CA LEU A 138 -7.45 -7.20 -9.88
C LEU A 138 -7.57 -8.60 -10.50
N GLU A 139 -7.78 -8.70 -11.82
CA GLU A 139 -7.87 -9.99 -12.54
C GLU A 139 -6.59 -10.83 -12.44
N ASN A 140 -5.44 -10.16 -12.30
CA ASN A 140 -4.13 -10.80 -12.41
C ASN A 140 -3.37 -10.87 -11.06
N ILE A 141 -4.07 -10.67 -9.95
CA ILE A 141 -3.47 -10.69 -8.61
C ILE A 141 -4.08 -11.77 -7.73
N THR A 142 -3.41 -12.06 -6.63
CA THR A 142 -3.94 -12.94 -5.58
C THR A 142 -4.19 -12.14 -4.32
N VAL A 143 -5.44 -12.13 -3.84
CA VAL A 143 -5.84 -11.59 -2.53
C VAL A 143 -6.42 -12.73 -1.72
N GLY A 144 -5.82 -13.01 -0.55
CA GLY A 144 -6.23 -14.15 0.31
C GLY A 144 -7.42 -13.85 1.20
N GLY A 145 -7.78 -12.60 1.37
CA GLY A 145 -8.90 -12.12 2.19
C GLY A 145 -9.90 -11.32 1.37
N ASN A 146 -10.47 -10.30 1.98
CA ASN A 146 -11.49 -9.45 1.38
C ASN A 146 -10.88 -8.35 0.50
N ILE A 147 -11.62 -7.96 -0.54
CA ILE A 147 -11.42 -6.70 -1.27
C ILE A 147 -12.53 -5.75 -0.86
N GLU A 148 -12.15 -4.54 -0.42
CA GLU A 148 -13.09 -3.51 0.02
C GLU A 148 -12.84 -2.20 -0.73
N LEU A 149 -13.86 -1.74 -1.47
CA LEU A 149 -13.83 -0.56 -2.32
C LEU A 149 -15.03 0.37 -2.03
N ILE A 150 -15.39 0.52 -0.75
CA ILE A 150 -16.53 1.35 -0.34
C ILE A 150 -16.29 2.81 -0.76
N ASP A 151 -17.36 3.47 -1.22
CA ASP A 151 -17.30 4.88 -1.66
C ASP A 151 -16.28 5.16 -2.78
N THR A 152 -16.17 4.20 -3.71
CA THR A 152 -15.47 4.39 -4.98
C THR A 152 -16.47 4.58 -6.14
N PRO A 153 -16.11 5.26 -7.24
CA PRO A 153 -16.94 5.33 -8.45
C PRO A 153 -17.33 3.95 -8.98
N TRP A 154 -16.38 2.99 -8.97
CA TRP A 154 -16.66 1.62 -9.40
C TRP A 154 -17.76 0.96 -8.55
N ALA A 155 -17.62 0.95 -7.23
CA ALA A 155 -18.60 0.35 -6.33
C ALA A 155 -19.99 1.03 -6.44
N ASN A 156 -20.01 2.36 -6.62
CA ASN A 156 -21.26 3.09 -6.79
C ASN A 156 -21.99 2.76 -8.12
N ALA A 157 -21.22 2.53 -9.21
CA ALA A 157 -21.77 2.13 -10.51
C ALA A 157 -22.37 0.71 -10.47
N HIS A 158 -21.80 -0.21 -9.66
CA HIS A 158 -22.19 -1.62 -9.58
C HIS A 158 -23.00 -1.95 -8.31
N LYS A 159 -23.55 -0.94 -7.64
CA LYS A 159 -24.24 -1.09 -6.35
C LYS A 159 -25.47 -2.02 -6.39
N ASN A 160 -26.10 -2.18 -7.53
CA ASN A 160 -27.26 -3.07 -7.71
C ASN A 160 -26.84 -4.52 -7.96
N ASP A 161 -25.64 -4.75 -8.44
CA ASP A 161 -25.11 -6.08 -8.78
C ASP A 161 -24.40 -6.71 -7.58
N ILE A 162 -23.88 -5.86 -6.69
CA ILE A 162 -23.15 -6.25 -5.48
C ILE A 162 -24.05 -5.95 -4.28
N LYS A 163 -24.66 -6.99 -3.67
CA LYS A 163 -25.60 -6.84 -2.53
C LYS A 163 -25.03 -6.15 -1.29
N ASN A 164 -23.73 -5.97 -1.19
CA ASN A 164 -23.01 -5.12 -0.24
C ASN A 164 -21.71 -4.74 -0.92
N ALA A 165 -21.25 -3.50 -0.79
CA ALA A 165 -20.01 -2.99 -1.38
C ALA A 165 -18.71 -3.63 -0.81
N SER A 166 -18.82 -4.80 -0.20
CA SER A 166 -17.70 -5.65 0.22
C SER A 166 -17.63 -6.82 -0.74
N ILE A 167 -16.59 -6.88 -1.54
CA ILE A 167 -16.29 -8.04 -2.36
C ILE A 167 -15.58 -9.02 -1.44
N ILE A 168 -16.28 -10.08 -1.03
CA ILE A 168 -15.69 -11.15 -0.24
C ILE A 168 -14.94 -12.06 -1.22
N ALA A 169 -13.65 -11.97 -1.25
CA ALA A 169 -12.78 -12.83 -2.04
C ALA A 169 -12.50 -14.15 -1.29
N GLU A 170 -13.53 -14.97 -1.06
CA GLU A 170 -13.26 -16.39 -0.87
C GLU A 170 -13.17 -17.05 -2.24
N LYS A 171 -11.95 -17.28 -2.69
CA LYS A 171 -11.55 -18.19 -3.77
C LYS A 171 -11.93 -17.90 -5.23
N ASN A 172 -12.82 -16.97 -5.60
CA ASN A 172 -13.17 -16.77 -7.00
C ASN A 172 -13.61 -15.32 -7.30
N ILE A 173 -12.67 -14.35 -7.20
CA ILE A 173 -12.91 -13.01 -7.78
C ILE A 173 -13.22 -13.13 -9.28
N GLN A 174 -12.57 -14.08 -9.97
CA GLN A 174 -12.76 -14.30 -11.40
C GLN A 174 -14.19 -14.72 -11.75
N GLU A 175 -14.85 -15.55 -10.94
CA GLU A 175 -16.21 -16.04 -11.25
C GLU A 175 -17.32 -15.04 -10.85
N THR A 176 -17.06 -14.09 -9.95
CA THR A 176 -18.12 -13.23 -9.41
C THR A 176 -18.14 -11.83 -10.01
N ILE A 177 -17.02 -11.34 -10.53
CA ILE A 177 -16.87 -9.96 -11.01
C ILE A 177 -16.70 -9.89 -12.53
N PHE A 178 -16.13 -10.94 -13.15
CA PHE A 178 -15.74 -10.94 -14.56
C PHE A 178 -16.56 -11.93 -15.42
N ASP A 179 -17.53 -12.67 -14.86
CA ASP A 179 -18.61 -13.38 -15.57
C ASP A 179 -19.83 -12.46 -15.76
#